data_f6d7a8c7828084898c4ed45add67e053
#
_entry.id   f6d7a8c7828084898c4ed45add67e053
#
_cell.length_a   1.000
_cell.length_b   1.000
_cell.length_c   1.000
_cell.angle_alpha   90.00
_cell.angle_beta   90.00
_cell.angle_gamma   90.00
#
_symmetry.space_group_name_H-M   'P 1'
#
loop_
_entity.id
_entity.type
_entity.pdbx_description
1 polymer ?
#
loop_
_entity_poly.entity_id
_entity_poly.type
_entity_poly.pdbx_seq_one_letter_code
_entity_poly.pdbx_strand_id
1 'polypeptide(L)'
;ELTTFAIANKDFETLGTNMTTALTTFASTSAGILMTTATADEDQAILLPHLDTNQTAWSGTKWGTENEVEWECSIMLAATDNQKTWCGLKLTNDQLIATDDDQAFFKYATDDDNGESLDSTTKWHFVHSIGGTDYISVIPITVAANTPYHFRIKFDSDRKMEMFLNGIQYDITTTSGSTGGTAVAAGTAKSAAMTNDVNLIPYIGIENGAGA
;
A
#
# COMPACT_ATOMS: atom_id res chain seq x y z
N GLU A 1 12.00 8.27 -25.17
CA GLU A 1 10.70 7.74 -24.77
C GLU A 1 10.94 6.32 -24.24
N LEU A 2 10.78 6.13 -22.91
CA LEU A 2 10.90 4.80 -22.32
C LEU A 2 9.62 4.05 -22.68
N THR A 3 9.70 3.14 -23.63
CA THR A 3 8.56 2.34 -24.11
C THR A 3 8.36 1.06 -23.30
N THR A 4 9.32 0.71 -22.48
CA THR A 4 9.27 -0.45 -21.60
C THR A 4 9.83 -0.04 -20.25
N PHE A 5 9.14 -0.41 -19.19
CA PHE A 5 9.71 -0.36 -17.84
C PHE A 5 10.81 -1.43 -17.79
N ALA A 6 11.93 -1.13 -18.39
CA ALA A 6 13.10 -1.98 -18.30
C ALA A 6 13.67 -1.83 -16.90
N ILE A 7 13.10 -2.57 -15.99
CA ILE A 7 13.57 -2.69 -14.62
C ILE A 7 14.82 -3.56 -14.59
N ALA A 8 15.68 -3.36 -15.53
CA ALA A 8 16.96 -3.99 -15.50
C ALA A 8 17.79 -3.37 -14.38
N ASN A 9 17.41 -3.68 -13.15
CA ASN A 9 18.30 -3.55 -11.98
C ASN A 9 18.72 -2.14 -11.60
N LYS A 10 17.86 -1.09 -11.75
CA LYS A 10 18.35 0.25 -11.40
C LYS A 10 17.42 1.05 -10.49
N ASP A 11 16.12 1.17 -10.80
CA ASP A 11 15.27 2.10 -10.07
C ASP A 11 14.10 1.42 -9.36
N PHE A 12 13.49 0.41 -9.97
CA PHE A 12 12.38 -0.34 -9.41
C PHE A 12 12.50 -1.83 -9.71
N GLU A 13 11.93 -2.64 -8.86
CA GLU A 13 11.77 -4.08 -9.03
C GLU A 13 10.29 -4.43 -9.14
N THR A 14 9.98 -5.46 -9.92
CA THR A 14 8.66 -6.07 -9.95
C THR A 14 8.74 -7.50 -9.47
N LEU A 15 7.89 -7.83 -8.52
CA LEU A 15 7.75 -9.15 -7.91
C LEU A 15 6.32 -9.63 -8.04
N GLY A 16 6.05 -10.82 -7.56
CA GLY A 16 4.72 -11.40 -7.44
C GLY A 16 4.62 -12.78 -8.05
N THR A 17 3.56 -13.49 -7.67
CA THR A 17 3.23 -14.82 -8.21
C THR A 17 2.89 -14.70 -9.70
N ASN A 18 3.54 -15.52 -10.53
CA ASN A 18 3.39 -15.54 -11.99
C ASN A 18 3.65 -14.19 -12.68
N MET A 19 4.37 -13.28 -12.00
CA MET A 19 4.71 -11.97 -12.55
C MET A 19 5.72 -12.11 -13.69
N THR A 20 5.48 -11.38 -14.78
CA THR A 20 6.41 -11.21 -15.89
C THR A 20 6.60 -9.73 -16.18
N THR A 21 7.75 -9.36 -16.75
CA THR A 21 8.04 -7.96 -17.09
C THR A 21 7.04 -7.36 -18.10
N ALA A 22 6.33 -8.20 -18.86
CA ALA A 22 5.29 -7.75 -19.80
C ALA A 22 4.03 -7.25 -19.09
N LEU A 23 3.81 -7.62 -17.85
CA LEU A 23 2.63 -7.24 -17.05
C LEU A 23 2.79 -5.87 -16.36
N THR A 24 3.97 -5.27 -16.41
CA THR A 24 4.20 -3.91 -15.90
C THR A 24 4.76 -3.06 -17.02
N THR A 25 4.00 -2.05 -17.45
CA THR A 25 4.34 -1.19 -18.58
C THR A 25 4.07 0.28 -18.26
N PHE A 26 4.63 1.19 -19.06
CA PHE A 26 4.21 2.58 -19.02
C PHE A 26 2.87 2.77 -19.75
N ALA A 27 1.91 3.37 -19.08
CA ALA A 27 0.66 3.75 -19.69
C ALA A 27 0.86 4.99 -20.57
N SER A 28 0.86 4.82 -21.87
CA SER A 28 1.09 5.91 -22.83
C SER A 28 0.01 6.99 -22.81
N THR A 29 -1.19 6.64 -22.35
CA THR A 29 -2.36 7.54 -22.31
C THR A 29 -2.61 8.20 -20.96
N SER A 30 -2.05 7.66 -19.88
CA SER A 30 -2.35 8.09 -18.50
C SER A 30 -1.13 8.59 -17.73
N ALA A 31 0.03 8.66 -18.37
CA ALA A 31 1.29 9.11 -17.77
C ALA A 31 1.63 8.41 -16.44
N GLY A 32 1.55 7.08 -16.41
CA GLY A 32 1.82 6.30 -15.21
C GLY A 32 2.34 4.91 -15.51
N ILE A 33 2.46 4.10 -14.48
CA ILE A 33 2.80 2.69 -14.58
C ILE A 33 1.50 1.89 -14.61
N LEU A 34 1.30 1.09 -15.64
CA LEU A 34 0.23 0.11 -15.72
C LEU A 34 0.74 -1.21 -15.14
N MET A 35 0.15 -1.64 -14.05
CA MET A 35 0.38 -2.95 -13.45
C MET A 35 -0.81 -3.85 -13.77
N THR A 36 -0.52 -5.07 -14.20
CA THR A 36 -1.53 -6.08 -14.52
C THR A 36 -1.07 -7.40 -13.91
N THR A 37 -1.98 -8.17 -13.35
CA THR A 37 -1.71 -9.55 -12.93
C THR A 37 -1.84 -10.50 -14.13
N ALA A 38 -1.31 -11.72 -14.03
CA ALA A 38 -1.74 -12.82 -14.88
C ALA A 38 -3.21 -13.19 -14.51
N THR A 39 -3.76 -14.27 -15.03
CA THR A 39 -5.21 -14.52 -14.99
C THR A 39 -5.66 -15.56 -13.98
N ALA A 40 -4.74 -16.18 -13.25
CA ALA A 40 -5.09 -17.15 -12.22
C ALA A 40 -5.39 -16.45 -10.89
N ASP A 41 -6.13 -17.13 -10.03
CA ASP A 41 -6.32 -16.74 -8.64
C ASP A 41 -4.98 -16.60 -7.91
N GLU A 42 -4.86 -15.60 -7.04
CA GLU A 42 -3.63 -15.26 -6.32
C GLU A 42 -2.44 -14.83 -7.20
N ASP A 43 -2.62 -14.57 -8.50
CA ASP A 43 -1.58 -13.96 -9.32
C ASP A 43 -1.33 -12.53 -8.86
N GLN A 44 -0.06 -12.18 -8.66
CA GLN A 44 0.35 -10.90 -8.09
C GLN A 44 1.23 -10.10 -9.04
N ALA A 45 1.13 -8.77 -8.94
CA ALA A 45 2.11 -7.83 -9.45
C ALA A 45 2.45 -6.81 -8.36
N ILE A 46 3.72 -6.73 -7.98
CA ILE A 46 4.20 -5.87 -6.90
C ILE A 46 5.33 -5.01 -7.44
N LEU A 47 5.23 -3.71 -7.23
CA LEU A 47 6.24 -2.71 -7.58
C LEU A 47 6.88 -2.17 -6.31
N LEU A 48 8.21 -2.17 -6.26
CA LEU A 48 8.97 -1.60 -5.15
C LEU A 48 10.27 -0.97 -5.67
N PRO A 49 10.89 -0.03 -4.95
CA PRO A 49 12.27 0.35 -5.19
C PRO A 49 13.18 -0.83 -4.83
N HIS A 50 14.35 -0.94 -5.44
CA HIS A 50 15.30 -2.05 -5.28
C HIS A 50 15.86 -2.23 -3.86
N LEU A 51 15.01 -2.51 -2.88
CA LEU A 51 15.42 -2.65 -1.49
C LEU A 51 15.40 -4.09 -1.00
N ASP A 52 14.66 -4.95 -1.66
CA ASP A 52 14.50 -6.34 -1.23
C ASP A 52 15.62 -7.23 -1.78
N THR A 53 15.85 -7.22 -3.08
CA THR A 53 16.81 -8.10 -3.74
C THR A 53 18.09 -7.40 -4.23
N ASN A 54 18.01 -6.13 -4.58
CA ASN A 54 19.15 -5.34 -5.09
C ASN A 54 19.09 -3.88 -4.62
N GLN A 55 19.73 -3.60 -3.52
CA GLN A 55 19.70 -2.28 -2.87
C GLN A 55 20.67 -1.25 -3.45
N THR A 56 21.32 -1.51 -4.56
CA THR A 56 22.41 -0.65 -5.06
C THR A 56 21.98 0.77 -5.39
N ALA A 57 20.78 0.96 -5.95
CA ALA A 57 20.27 2.29 -6.28
C ALA A 57 19.76 3.06 -5.06
N TRP A 58 19.29 2.37 -4.04
CA TRP A 58 18.61 2.93 -2.88
C TRP A 58 19.32 2.68 -1.55
N SER A 59 20.55 2.17 -1.58
CA SER A 59 21.27 1.74 -0.39
C SER A 59 21.50 2.84 0.67
N GLY A 60 21.41 4.09 0.29
CA GLY A 60 21.49 5.23 1.21
C GLY A 60 20.13 5.78 1.65
N THR A 61 19.04 5.26 1.12
CA THR A 61 17.70 5.74 1.42
C THR A 61 17.09 4.90 2.53
N LYS A 62 16.62 5.56 3.57
CA LYS A 62 16.00 4.91 4.71
C LYS A 62 14.62 5.49 4.94
N TRP A 63 13.62 4.63 4.90
CA TRP A 63 12.26 4.96 5.33
C TRP A 63 12.04 4.49 6.78
N GLY A 64 12.95 4.94 7.66
CA GLY A 64 12.88 4.65 9.08
C GLY A 64 11.78 5.42 9.78
N THR A 65 11.14 4.80 10.72
CA THR A 65 10.04 5.40 11.48
C THR A 65 10.45 6.69 12.20
N GLU A 66 11.73 6.82 12.55
CA GLU A 66 12.33 8.00 13.21
C GLU A 66 12.71 9.15 12.27
N ASN A 67 12.58 8.98 10.95
CA ASN A 67 13.10 9.94 9.96
C ASN A 67 12.03 10.91 9.41
N GLU A 68 10.90 11.05 10.07
CA GLU A 68 9.79 11.91 9.61
C GLU A 68 9.42 11.65 8.13
N VAL A 69 9.34 10.37 7.76
CA VAL A 69 9.09 9.93 6.40
C VAL A 69 7.71 10.38 5.92
N GLU A 70 7.67 10.82 4.68
CA GLU A 70 6.44 11.06 3.96
C GLU A 70 6.42 10.18 2.70
N TRP A 71 5.33 9.45 2.51
CA TRP A 71 5.10 8.59 1.36
C TRP A 71 3.80 8.96 0.68
N GLU A 72 3.84 9.08 -0.65
CA GLU A 72 2.69 9.41 -1.48
C GLU A 72 2.65 8.55 -2.74
N CYS A 73 1.46 8.17 -3.15
CA CYS A 73 1.21 7.64 -4.50
C CYS A 73 -0.21 7.96 -4.98
N SER A 74 -0.42 7.80 -6.29
CA SER A 74 -1.76 7.84 -6.88
C SER A 74 -2.04 6.52 -7.59
N ILE A 75 -3.20 5.94 -7.33
CA ILE A 75 -3.66 4.68 -7.93
C ILE A 75 -5.03 4.92 -8.58
N MET A 76 -5.23 4.31 -9.75
CA MET A 76 -6.52 4.21 -10.41
C MET A 76 -6.74 2.75 -10.77
N LEU A 77 -7.84 2.18 -10.30
CA LEU A 77 -8.24 0.80 -10.58
C LEU A 77 -9.06 0.76 -11.87
N ALA A 78 -8.75 -0.17 -12.76
CA ALA A 78 -9.55 -0.37 -13.98
C ALA A 78 -10.89 -1.07 -13.70
N ALA A 79 -10.92 -1.91 -12.69
CA ALA A 79 -12.09 -2.64 -12.19
C ALA A 79 -12.12 -2.60 -10.65
N THR A 80 -13.21 -3.02 -10.05
CA THR A 80 -13.38 -3.06 -8.58
C THR A 80 -13.87 -4.41 -8.07
N ASP A 81 -13.77 -5.45 -8.87
CA ASP A 81 -14.17 -6.81 -8.58
C ASP A 81 -12.96 -7.77 -8.65
N ASN A 82 -13.03 -8.84 -7.90
CA ASN A 82 -12.05 -9.93 -7.87
C ASN A 82 -10.60 -9.47 -7.73
N GLN A 83 -10.33 -8.56 -6.81
CA GLN A 83 -8.98 -8.04 -6.63
C GLN A 83 -8.65 -7.64 -5.20
N LYS A 84 -7.36 -7.66 -4.92
CA LYS A 84 -6.75 -7.00 -3.77
C LYS A 84 -5.74 -5.98 -4.28
N THR A 85 -5.70 -4.81 -3.66
CA THR A 85 -4.76 -3.74 -3.98
C THR A 85 -4.23 -3.15 -2.70
N TRP A 86 -2.93 -3.00 -2.60
CA TRP A 86 -2.30 -2.41 -1.43
C TRP A 86 -1.18 -1.45 -1.83
N CYS A 87 -0.97 -0.42 -1.03
CA CYS A 87 0.09 0.55 -1.26
C CYS A 87 0.50 1.24 0.04
N GLY A 88 1.78 1.40 0.24
CA GLY A 88 2.31 2.03 1.45
C GLY A 88 3.67 1.50 1.86
N LEU A 89 3.90 1.43 3.15
CA LEU A 89 5.17 1.12 3.79
C LEU A 89 5.06 -0.17 4.59
N LYS A 90 5.86 -1.17 4.29
CA LYS A 90 5.85 -2.50 4.90
C LYS A 90 7.27 -3.01 5.16
N LEU A 91 7.41 -4.05 5.98
CA LEU A 91 8.68 -4.76 6.16
C LEU A 91 8.92 -5.79 5.05
N THR A 92 7.85 -6.43 4.58
CA THR A 92 7.91 -7.44 3.52
C THR A 92 6.98 -7.07 2.36
N ASN A 93 7.11 -7.79 1.24
CA ASN A 93 6.24 -7.61 0.08
C ASN A 93 4.89 -8.34 0.20
N ASP A 94 4.65 -9.05 1.29
CA ASP A 94 3.41 -9.78 1.54
C ASP A 94 2.22 -8.82 1.71
N GLN A 95 1.08 -9.16 1.13
CA GLN A 95 -0.15 -8.38 1.24
C GLN A 95 -0.91 -8.63 2.54
N LEU A 96 -0.59 -9.71 3.27
CA LEU A 96 -1.28 -10.08 4.51
C LEU A 96 -0.95 -9.12 5.65
N ILE A 97 -1.96 -8.79 6.44
CA ILE A 97 -1.83 -7.87 7.57
C ILE A 97 -0.97 -8.49 8.68
N ALA A 98 -1.18 -9.77 8.97
CA ALA A 98 -0.53 -10.44 10.08
C ALA A 98 0.96 -10.77 9.85
N THR A 99 1.50 -10.49 8.66
CA THR A 99 2.89 -10.88 8.32
C THR A 99 3.93 -9.95 8.95
N ASP A 100 3.65 -8.65 8.99
CA ASP A 100 4.63 -7.64 9.40
C ASP A 100 4.29 -7.07 10.78
N ASP A 101 5.26 -7.11 11.70
CA ASP A 101 5.12 -6.54 13.04
C ASP A 101 4.97 -5.01 13.03
N ASP A 102 5.56 -4.35 12.05
CA ASP A 102 5.45 -2.89 11.84
C ASP A 102 5.18 -2.60 10.36
N GLN A 103 4.11 -1.86 10.09
CA GLN A 103 3.68 -1.49 8.74
C GLN A 103 2.70 -0.31 8.76
N ALA A 104 2.55 0.35 7.62
CA ALA A 104 1.59 1.42 7.40
C ALA A 104 1.19 1.46 5.92
N PHE A 105 0.01 0.99 5.55
CA PHE A 105 -0.39 0.89 4.15
C PHE A 105 -1.90 1.00 3.97
N PHE A 106 -2.31 1.33 2.76
CA PHE A 106 -3.71 1.29 2.34
C PHE A 106 -4.00 -0.05 1.67
N LYS A 107 -5.16 -0.62 1.97
CA LYS A 107 -5.62 -1.89 1.38
C LYS A 107 -7.06 -1.77 0.90
N TYR A 108 -7.32 -2.32 -0.26
CA TYR A 108 -8.63 -2.60 -0.80
C TYR A 108 -8.68 -4.08 -1.18
N ALA A 109 -9.70 -4.80 -0.74
CA ALA A 109 -9.90 -6.20 -1.10
C ALA A 109 -11.39 -6.46 -1.30
N THR A 110 -11.73 -7.18 -2.35
CA THR A 110 -13.11 -7.57 -2.68
C THR A 110 -13.53 -8.85 -1.98
N ASP A 111 -12.59 -9.60 -1.49
CA ASP A 111 -12.78 -10.81 -0.70
C ASP A 111 -11.89 -10.76 0.56
N ASP A 112 -12.26 -11.54 1.55
CA ASP A 112 -11.53 -11.72 2.80
C ASP A 112 -11.15 -13.21 2.97
N ASP A 113 -10.62 -13.80 1.90
CA ASP A 113 -10.29 -15.22 1.84
C ASP A 113 -9.16 -15.62 2.80
N ASN A 114 -8.40 -14.65 3.32
CA ASN A 114 -7.32 -14.88 4.28
C ASN A 114 -7.71 -14.61 5.74
N GLY A 115 -8.98 -14.34 6.04
CA GLY A 115 -9.47 -14.12 7.40
C GLY A 115 -8.96 -12.82 8.04
N GLU A 116 -8.65 -11.81 7.24
CA GLU A 116 -8.08 -10.55 7.72
C GLU A 116 -9.10 -9.64 8.42
N SER A 117 -10.38 -9.99 8.39
CA SER A 117 -11.47 -9.27 9.05
C SER A 117 -11.58 -7.80 8.61
N LEU A 118 -11.42 -7.55 7.30
CA LEU A 118 -11.71 -6.23 6.74
C LEU A 118 -13.20 -5.94 6.84
N ASP A 119 -13.57 -4.81 7.44
CA ASP A 119 -14.98 -4.43 7.68
C ASP A 119 -15.75 -4.11 6.40
N SER A 120 -15.10 -4.03 5.25
CA SER A 120 -15.76 -3.67 4.00
C SER A 120 -14.99 -4.18 2.78
N THR A 121 -15.69 -4.83 1.88
CA THR A 121 -15.19 -5.24 0.57
C THR A 121 -15.34 -4.16 -0.51
N THR A 122 -15.84 -2.99 -0.14
CA THR A 122 -16.10 -1.87 -1.08
C THR A 122 -15.38 -0.58 -0.74
N LYS A 123 -14.57 -0.57 0.31
CA LYS A 123 -13.90 0.63 0.81
C LYS A 123 -12.40 0.43 0.92
N TRP A 124 -11.66 1.55 0.91
CA TRP A 124 -10.27 1.55 1.32
C TRP A 124 -10.16 1.38 2.83
N HIS A 125 -9.13 0.66 3.25
CA HIS A 125 -8.71 0.54 4.64
C HIS A 125 -7.32 1.14 4.77
N PHE A 126 -7.06 1.77 5.90
CA PHE A 126 -5.70 2.06 6.33
C PHE A 126 -5.33 1.05 7.40
N VAL A 127 -4.29 0.30 7.14
CA VAL A 127 -3.75 -0.72 8.02
C VAL A 127 -2.44 -0.23 8.58
N HIS A 128 -2.26 -0.35 9.88
CA HIS A 128 -0.97 -0.17 10.49
C HIS A 128 -0.77 -1.19 11.61
N SER A 129 0.47 -1.59 11.82
CA SER A 129 0.85 -2.51 12.90
C SER A 129 1.98 -1.88 13.70
N ILE A 130 1.98 -2.11 15.00
CA ILE A 130 2.98 -1.59 15.92
C ILE A 130 3.39 -2.74 16.83
N GLY A 131 4.62 -3.25 16.65
CA GLY A 131 5.15 -4.36 17.45
C GLY A 131 4.24 -5.59 17.41
N GLY A 132 3.69 -5.94 16.23
CA GLY A 132 2.83 -7.10 16.02
C GLY A 132 1.36 -6.90 16.44
N THR A 133 0.95 -5.68 16.78
CA THR A 133 -0.46 -5.38 17.03
C THR A 133 -1.06 -4.65 15.86
N ASP A 134 -2.10 -5.22 15.25
CA ASP A 134 -2.76 -4.71 14.06
C ASP A 134 -3.91 -3.75 14.38
N TYR A 135 -4.00 -2.71 13.56
CA TYR A 135 -5.03 -1.68 13.60
C TYR A 135 -5.55 -1.42 12.20
N ILE A 136 -6.87 -1.45 12.02
CA ILE A 136 -7.52 -1.28 10.72
C ILE A 136 -8.51 -0.13 10.80
N SER A 137 -8.29 0.93 10.04
CA SER A 137 -9.19 2.07 9.91
C SER A 137 -9.94 1.99 8.59
N VAL A 138 -11.26 1.92 8.62
CA VAL A 138 -12.09 1.92 7.41
C VAL A 138 -12.28 3.35 6.91
N ILE A 139 -11.85 3.66 5.71
CA ILE A 139 -12.05 4.98 5.10
C ILE A 139 -13.45 5.02 4.47
N PRO A 140 -14.31 6.00 4.77
CA PRO A 140 -15.71 6.02 4.35
C PRO A 140 -15.88 6.46 2.88
N ILE A 141 -15.02 5.97 2.00
CA ILE A 141 -15.04 6.22 0.56
C ILE A 141 -15.25 4.89 -0.16
N THR A 142 -16.34 4.76 -0.90
CA THR A 142 -16.56 3.61 -1.76
C THR A 142 -15.61 3.67 -2.96
N VAL A 143 -14.90 2.59 -3.19
CA VAL A 143 -13.96 2.45 -4.30
C VAL A 143 -14.74 2.36 -5.61
N ALA A 144 -14.29 3.12 -6.61
CA ALA A 144 -14.88 3.16 -7.94
C ALA A 144 -13.82 2.94 -9.01
N ALA A 145 -14.14 2.18 -10.05
CA ALA A 145 -13.28 1.99 -11.19
C ALA A 145 -13.02 3.31 -11.93
N ASN A 146 -11.86 3.43 -12.56
CA ASN A 146 -11.43 4.59 -13.34
C ASN A 146 -11.45 5.92 -12.57
N THR A 147 -11.36 5.83 -11.24
CA THR A 147 -11.29 6.99 -10.34
C THR A 147 -9.90 7.05 -9.72
N PRO A 148 -9.17 8.15 -9.86
CA PRO A 148 -7.86 8.29 -9.22
C PRO A 148 -8.02 8.52 -7.72
N TYR A 149 -7.21 7.83 -6.94
CA TYR A 149 -7.08 7.99 -5.49
C TYR A 149 -5.65 8.39 -5.19
N HIS A 150 -5.48 9.49 -4.46
CA HIS A 150 -4.19 9.96 -4.01
C HIS A 150 -4.02 9.62 -2.53
N PHE A 151 -3.05 8.78 -2.22
CA PHE A 151 -2.72 8.30 -0.89
C PHE A 151 -1.50 9.01 -0.35
N ARG A 152 -1.53 9.30 0.94
CA ARG A 152 -0.38 9.87 1.64
C ARG A 152 -0.33 9.34 3.07
N ILE A 153 0.87 8.97 3.50
CA ILE A 153 1.22 8.59 4.87
C ILE A 153 2.33 9.52 5.31
N LYS A 154 2.21 10.11 6.49
CA LYS A 154 3.22 10.98 7.04
C LYS A 154 3.54 10.55 8.47
N PHE A 155 4.82 10.46 8.79
CA PHE A 155 5.33 10.28 10.15
C PHE A 155 5.79 11.62 10.71
N ASP A 156 5.51 11.86 11.97
CA ASP A 156 6.06 13.01 12.70
C ASP A 156 7.32 12.63 13.50
N SER A 157 7.92 13.61 14.16
CA SER A 157 9.12 13.42 14.99
C SER A 157 8.89 12.48 16.19
N ASP A 158 7.65 12.25 16.58
CA ASP A 158 7.27 11.29 17.62
C ASP A 158 6.96 9.90 17.05
N ARG A 159 7.22 9.66 15.76
CA ARG A 159 6.92 8.42 15.03
C ARG A 159 5.42 8.12 14.93
N LYS A 160 4.57 9.11 15.06
CA LYS A 160 3.12 8.96 14.92
C LYS A 160 2.72 9.20 13.46
N MET A 161 1.78 8.42 12.98
CA MET A 161 1.31 8.50 11.59
C MET A 161 0.07 9.36 11.46
N GLU A 162 0.03 10.07 10.36
CA GLU A 162 -1.15 10.69 9.79
C GLU A 162 -1.46 10.04 8.44
N MET A 163 -2.72 9.74 8.13
CA MET A 163 -3.12 9.23 6.84
C MET A 163 -4.03 10.20 6.09
N PHE A 164 -3.85 10.28 4.78
CA PHE A 164 -4.65 11.13 3.92
C PHE A 164 -5.10 10.34 2.68
N LEU A 165 -6.33 10.56 2.26
CA LEU A 165 -6.85 10.12 0.97
C LEU A 165 -7.46 11.33 0.25
N ASN A 166 -6.99 11.60 -0.97
CA ASN A 166 -7.40 12.75 -1.77
C ASN A 166 -7.21 14.10 -1.04
N GLY A 167 -6.14 14.21 -0.26
CA GLY A 167 -5.83 15.42 0.53
C GLY A 167 -6.63 15.59 1.81
N ILE A 168 -7.59 14.70 2.10
CA ILE A 168 -8.40 14.72 3.33
C ILE A 168 -7.75 13.79 4.34
N GLN A 169 -7.49 14.28 5.54
CA GLN A 169 -7.06 13.45 6.65
C GLN A 169 -8.24 12.66 7.24
N TYR A 170 -7.98 11.41 7.56
CA TYR A 170 -8.94 10.53 8.22
C TYR A 170 -8.44 10.15 9.61
N ASP A 171 -9.38 9.81 10.47
CA ASP A 171 -9.09 9.32 11.81
C ASP A 171 -8.38 7.94 11.72
N ILE A 172 -7.39 7.75 12.58
CA ILE A 172 -6.64 6.51 12.70
C ILE A 172 -7.06 5.83 14.00
N THR A 173 -7.54 4.60 13.91
CA THR A 173 -7.85 3.84 15.11
C THR A 173 -6.61 3.63 15.98
N THR A 174 -6.78 3.76 17.28
CA THR A 174 -5.76 3.43 18.29
C THR A 174 -6.17 2.22 19.11
N THR A 175 -7.27 1.58 18.72
CA THR A 175 -7.77 0.34 19.33
C THR A 175 -7.49 -0.79 18.37
N SER A 176 -6.89 -1.89 18.83
CA SER A 176 -6.62 -3.07 18.00
C SER A 176 -7.90 -3.63 17.37
N GLY A 177 -7.78 -4.14 16.17
CA GLY A 177 -8.89 -4.59 15.34
C GLY A 177 -9.33 -3.53 14.33
N SER A 178 -10.59 -3.59 13.88
CA SER A 178 -11.12 -2.73 12.82
C SER A 178 -12.15 -1.74 13.36
N THR A 179 -12.04 -0.48 12.94
CA THR A 179 -13.01 0.59 13.27
C THR A 179 -13.23 1.51 12.07
N GLY A 180 -14.40 2.15 12.03
CA GLY A 180 -14.71 3.15 11.00
C GLY A 180 -13.91 4.45 11.21
N GLY A 181 -13.22 4.90 10.16
CA GLY A 181 -12.54 6.20 10.13
C GLY A 181 -13.49 7.32 9.70
N THR A 182 -13.32 8.50 10.25
CA THR A 182 -14.03 9.71 9.84
C THR A 182 -13.04 10.77 9.34
N ALA A 183 -13.48 11.64 8.45
CA ALA A 183 -12.66 12.78 8.03
C ALA A 183 -12.44 13.72 9.22
N VAL A 184 -11.22 14.18 9.41
CA VAL A 184 -10.80 15.06 10.50
C VAL A 184 -10.02 16.26 9.98
N ALA A 185 -9.83 17.27 10.81
CA ALA A 185 -8.95 18.38 10.47
C ALA A 185 -7.48 17.91 10.42
N ALA A 186 -6.71 18.43 9.48
CA ALA A 186 -5.30 18.04 9.30
C ALA A 186 -4.50 18.26 10.59
N GLY A 187 -3.66 17.28 10.93
CA GLY A 187 -2.82 17.28 12.13
C GLY A 187 -3.53 16.92 13.44
N THR A 188 -4.84 16.54 13.38
CA THR A 188 -5.61 16.30 14.63
C THR A 188 -5.70 14.82 15.01
N ALA A 189 -5.62 13.91 14.05
CA ALA A 189 -5.69 12.48 14.30
C ALA A 189 -4.34 11.81 13.95
N LYS A 190 -3.78 11.12 14.93
CA LYS A 190 -2.51 10.41 14.78
C LYS A 190 -2.58 9.03 15.44
N SER A 191 -1.82 8.11 14.90
CA SER A 191 -1.62 6.80 15.53
C SER A 191 -0.90 6.92 16.89
N ALA A 192 -0.77 5.79 17.59
CA ALA A 192 0.31 5.64 18.58
C ALA A 192 1.68 5.71 17.88
N ALA A 193 2.74 5.90 18.66
CA ALA A 193 4.10 5.92 18.12
C ALA A 193 4.49 4.53 17.58
N MET A 194 5.00 4.50 16.35
CA MET A 194 5.56 3.29 15.75
C MET A 194 6.80 2.81 16.53
N THR A 195 7.14 1.55 16.36
CA THR A 195 8.39 0.99 16.89
C THR A 195 9.58 1.81 16.42
N ASN A 196 10.53 2.03 17.31
CA ASN A 196 11.72 2.80 16.99
C ASN A 196 12.70 2.00 16.14
N ASP A 197 13.43 2.70 15.26
CA ASP A 197 14.53 2.13 14.45
C ASP A 197 14.07 1.00 13.50
N VAL A 198 12.83 1.11 12.99
CA VAL A 198 12.28 0.22 11.98
C VAL A 198 12.40 0.86 10.61
N ASN A 199 13.06 0.19 9.67
CA ASN A 199 13.15 0.64 8.28
C ASN A 199 12.08 -0.06 7.45
N LEU A 200 11.11 0.70 6.98
CA LEU A 200 10.04 0.22 6.11
C LEU A 200 10.44 0.33 4.63
N ILE A 201 9.75 -0.41 3.78
CA ILE A 201 9.94 -0.43 2.33
C ILE A 201 8.64 0.01 1.66
N PRO A 202 8.68 0.94 0.69
CA PRO A 202 7.48 1.32 -0.06
C PRO A 202 7.11 0.25 -1.07
N TYR A 203 5.84 -0.18 -1.04
CA TYR A 203 5.24 -1.15 -1.95
C TYR A 203 3.97 -0.60 -2.60
N ILE A 204 3.73 -1.02 -3.83
CA ILE A 204 2.44 -0.95 -4.50
C ILE A 204 2.19 -2.33 -5.09
N GLY A 205 1.09 -2.97 -4.73
CA GLY A 205 0.76 -4.31 -5.18
C GLY A 205 -0.69 -4.47 -5.59
N ILE A 206 -0.91 -5.39 -6.50
CA ILE A 206 -2.22 -5.89 -6.89
C ILE A 206 -2.20 -7.41 -6.93
N GLU A 207 -3.34 -8.03 -6.63
CA GLU A 207 -3.55 -9.48 -6.68
C GLU A 207 -4.94 -9.77 -7.25
N ASN A 208 -5.06 -10.82 -8.05
CA ASN A 208 -6.36 -11.37 -8.43
C ASN A 208 -7.00 -12.02 -7.21
N GLY A 209 -8.26 -11.66 -6.93
CA GLY A 209 -9.08 -12.33 -5.93
C GLY A 209 -9.73 -13.61 -6.45
N ALA A 210 -10.28 -14.40 -5.54
CA ALA A 210 -11.00 -15.61 -5.86
C ALA A 210 -12.22 -15.33 -6.78
N GLY A 211 -12.32 -16.09 -7.85
CA GLY A 211 -13.43 -15.98 -8.81
C GLY A 211 -13.11 -15.21 -10.09
N ALA A 212 -11.83 -14.92 -10.36
CA ALA A 212 -11.38 -14.38 -11.63
C ALA A 212 -11.46 -15.42 -12.78
#